data_9d48ab9f0c1e0da7e8799cb40db6146a
#
_entry.id   9d48ab9f0c1e0da7e8799cb40db6146a
#
_cell.length_a   1.000
_cell.length_b   1.000
_cell.length_c   1.000
_cell.angle_alpha   90.00
_cell.angle_beta   90.00
_cell.angle_gamma   90.00
#
_symmetry.space_group_name_H-M   'P 1'
#
loop_
_entity.id
_entity.type
_entity.pdbx_description
1 polymer ?
#
loop_
_entity_poly.entity_id
_entity_poly.type
_entity_poly.pdbx_seq_one_letter_code
_entity_poly.pdbx_strand_id
1 'polypeptide(L)'
;MTHNPLLYIFNPHPRRVLIRQRGSVISLVQKISAVLLAFMLPFASNIVFAQEADREASDSNISERINFIQTSFDKGETSARAWSYTWTGLYGALTGLQTFQALYTRHDRASNIVNASQSLVGLAVMIVDPFHARSSGNDLRKIPGNSPEEQQHKLDMAERWLERNYKQEKLGRSWPNHLLGIAVSIIGGGIAWHNNGSKNGITTILSGMAVSEVQIWTQPTRGMSDYNEYRRKYKGAYNNISEKKYFIAPSLNGLVVGVTF
;
A
#
# COMPACT_ATOMS: atom_id res chain seq x y z
N MET A 1 -18.08 -79.08 21.90
CA MET A 1 -18.51 -77.82 21.21
C MET A 1 -18.27 -76.68 22.17
N THR A 2 -17.10 -76.09 22.09
CA THR A 2 -16.69 -75.01 22.99
C THR A 2 -16.60 -73.68 22.18
N HIS A 3 -17.52 -72.77 22.45
CA HIS A 3 -17.54 -71.41 21.88
C HIS A 3 -16.51 -70.58 22.61
N ASN A 4 -15.56 -70.00 21.81
CA ASN A 4 -14.64 -68.95 22.27
C ASN A 4 -15.28 -67.57 21.94
N PRO A 5 -15.42 -66.64 22.90
CA PRO A 5 -15.80 -65.25 22.58
C PRO A 5 -14.57 -64.43 22.27
N LEU A 6 -14.56 -63.81 21.10
CA LEU A 6 -13.54 -62.82 20.70
C LEU A 6 -13.66 -61.55 21.54
N LEU A 7 -12.61 -61.28 22.30
CA LEU A 7 -12.41 -60.02 23.00
C LEU A 7 -12.01 -58.92 22.01
N TYR A 8 -12.89 -57.93 21.78
CA TYR A 8 -12.58 -56.71 21.10
C TYR A 8 -11.82 -55.78 22.03
N ILE A 9 -10.54 -55.62 21.81
CA ILE A 9 -9.71 -54.63 22.49
C ILE A 9 -9.95 -53.27 21.81
N PHE A 10 -10.76 -52.39 22.45
CA PHE A 10 -10.90 -51.02 22.10
C PHE A 10 -9.59 -50.28 22.44
N ASN A 11 -8.90 -49.76 21.40
CA ASN A 11 -7.70 -48.94 21.59
C ASN A 11 -8.09 -47.46 21.55
N PRO A 12 -8.09 -46.75 22.69
CA PRO A 12 -8.52 -45.32 22.71
C PRO A 12 -7.31 -44.42 22.65
N HIS A 13 -6.74 -44.17 21.47
CA HIS A 13 -5.88 -43.02 21.28
C HIS A 13 -5.80 -42.63 19.79
N PRO A 14 -6.32 -41.47 19.40
CA PRO A 14 -5.47 -40.31 19.17
C PRO A 14 -6.19 -38.95 19.34
N ARG A 15 -6.40 -38.45 20.53
CA ARG A 15 -6.99 -37.08 20.69
C ARG A 15 -6.03 -36.04 21.25
N ARG A 16 -4.79 -36.37 21.58
CA ARG A 16 -3.88 -35.39 22.23
C ARG A 16 -2.98 -34.56 21.30
N VAL A 17 -2.89 -34.89 20.03
CA VAL A 17 -1.96 -34.20 19.11
C VAL A 17 -2.54 -32.86 18.55
N LEU A 18 -3.87 -32.73 18.46
CA LEU A 18 -4.51 -31.56 17.81
C LEU A 18 -4.53 -30.27 18.66
N ILE A 19 -4.47 -30.35 19.97
CA ILE A 19 -4.57 -29.18 20.85
C ILE A 19 -3.25 -28.38 20.91
N ARG A 20 -2.12 -29.06 20.80
CA ARG A 20 -0.80 -28.41 20.89
C ARG A 20 -0.44 -27.57 19.66
N GLN A 21 -0.96 -27.93 18.48
CA GLN A 21 -0.75 -27.17 17.26
C GLN A 21 -1.59 -25.88 17.18
N ARG A 22 -2.79 -25.84 17.79
CA ARG A 22 -3.64 -24.64 17.77
C ARG A 22 -3.01 -23.46 18.51
N GLY A 23 -2.38 -23.71 19.65
CA GLY A 23 -1.70 -22.65 20.43
C GLY A 23 -0.49 -22.05 19.70
N SER A 24 0.26 -22.88 18.97
CA SER A 24 1.43 -22.45 18.20
C SER A 24 1.06 -21.53 17.01
N VAL A 25 -0.03 -21.85 16.30
CA VAL A 25 -0.47 -21.06 15.12
C VAL A 25 -1.02 -19.69 15.54
N ILE A 26 -1.82 -19.63 16.62
CA ILE A 26 -2.35 -18.37 17.15
C ILE A 26 -1.20 -17.47 17.63
N SER A 27 -0.23 -18.01 18.35
CA SER A 27 0.97 -17.29 18.78
C SER A 27 1.82 -16.79 17.60
N LEU A 28 1.90 -17.55 16.51
CA LEU A 28 2.62 -17.16 15.31
C LEU A 28 1.92 -16.00 14.58
N VAL A 29 0.61 -16.07 14.40
CA VAL A 29 -0.19 -14.99 13.77
C VAL A 29 -0.09 -13.70 14.58
N GLN A 30 -0.19 -13.77 15.92
CA GLN A 30 -0.02 -12.60 16.78
C GLN A 30 1.38 -11.96 16.67
N LYS A 31 2.43 -12.76 16.60
CA LYS A 31 3.80 -12.26 16.42
C LYS A 31 4.02 -11.62 15.06
N ILE A 32 3.47 -12.20 13.99
CA ILE A 32 3.53 -11.64 12.64
C ILE A 32 2.80 -10.32 12.57
N SER A 33 1.57 -10.26 13.10
CA SER A 33 0.78 -9.02 13.11
C SER A 33 1.47 -7.92 13.91
N ALA A 34 2.11 -8.24 15.03
CA ALA A 34 2.87 -7.27 15.81
C ALA A 34 4.10 -6.73 15.07
N VAL A 35 4.84 -7.58 14.37
CA VAL A 35 6.01 -7.17 13.57
C VAL A 35 5.59 -6.32 12.38
N LEU A 36 4.54 -6.70 11.65
CA LEU A 36 4.02 -5.93 10.53
C LEU A 36 3.45 -4.57 10.98
N LEU A 37 2.76 -4.54 12.12
CA LEU A 37 2.24 -3.29 12.70
C LEU A 37 3.37 -2.37 13.17
N ALA A 38 4.43 -2.93 13.79
CA ALA A 38 5.60 -2.16 14.23
C ALA A 38 6.39 -1.56 13.06
N PHE A 39 6.39 -2.23 11.89
CA PHE A 39 7.01 -1.70 10.66
C PHE A 39 6.19 -0.59 10.00
N MET A 40 4.87 -0.56 10.21
CA MET A 40 3.97 0.48 9.64
C MET A 40 3.95 1.77 10.47
N LEU A 41 4.20 1.71 11.78
CA LEU A 41 4.14 2.87 12.70
C LEU A 41 5.11 4.02 12.34
N PRO A 42 6.38 3.80 11.94
CA PRO A 42 7.28 4.91 11.62
C PRO A 42 6.93 5.65 10.31
N PHE A 43 6.12 5.05 9.42
CA PHE A 43 5.72 5.71 8.17
C PHE A 43 4.51 6.64 8.33
N ALA A 44 3.69 6.43 9.35
CA ALA A 44 2.53 7.30 9.65
C ALA A 44 2.93 8.61 10.33
N SER A 45 4.11 8.69 10.96
CA SER A 45 4.53 9.83 11.79
C SER A 45 5.42 10.86 11.09
N ASN A 46 5.82 10.65 9.84
CA ASN A 46 6.69 11.59 9.11
C ASN A 46 5.96 12.58 8.19
N ILE A 47 4.68 12.87 8.46
CA ILE A 47 4.04 14.05 7.86
C ILE A 47 4.42 15.26 8.75
N VAL A 48 5.69 15.61 8.75
CA VAL A 48 6.12 16.91 9.20
C VAL A 48 5.69 17.90 8.12
N PHE A 49 4.69 18.69 8.43
CA PHE A 49 4.34 19.88 7.65
C PHE A 49 5.52 20.82 7.71
N ALA A 50 6.41 20.76 6.71
CA ALA A 50 7.33 21.84 6.43
C ALA A 50 6.49 23.02 5.95
N GLN A 51 6.20 23.93 6.84
CA GLN A 51 5.60 25.22 6.55
C GLN A 51 6.68 26.04 5.80
N GLU A 52 6.76 25.84 4.48
CA GLU A 52 7.53 26.75 3.63
C GLU A 52 6.84 28.10 3.65
N ALA A 53 7.61 29.11 4.06
CA ALA A 53 7.20 30.50 4.07
C ALA A 53 6.52 30.89 2.75
N ASP A 54 5.30 31.43 2.87
CA ASP A 54 4.51 31.96 1.78
C ASP A 54 5.32 33.02 1.01
N ARG A 55 5.85 32.62 -0.14
CA ARG A 55 6.24 33.59 -1.15
C ARG A 55 4.95 34.09 -1.77
N GLU A 56 4.77 35.41 -1.74
CA GLU A 56 3.64 36.14 -2.32
C GLU A 56 3.24 35.51 -3.67
N ALA A 57 2.04 34.98 -3.70
CA ALA A 57 1.47 34.46 -4.93
C ALA A 57 1.39 35.61 -5.93
N SER A 58 2.05 35.47 -7.08
CA SER A 58 1.86 36.36 -8.25
C SER A 58 0.37 36.63 -8.41
N ASP A 59 -0.03 37.88 -8.78
CA ASP A 59 -1.39 38.43 -8.94
C ASP A 59 -2.31 37.64 -9.90
N SER A 60 -2.19 36.32 -9.93
CA SER A 60 -3.06 35.47 -10.73
C SER A 60 -4.45 35.39 -10.11
N ASN A 61 -5.47 35.59 -10.94
CA ASN A 61 -6.87 35.54 -10.55
C ASN A 61 -7.18 34.27 -9.77
N ILE A 62 -7.63 34.38 -8.51
CA ILE A 62 -7.99 33.25 -7.60
C ILE A 62 -8.90 32.24 -8.32
N SER A 63 -9.86 32.71 -9.10
CA SER A 63 -10.77 31.86 -9.86
C SER A 63 -10.06 31.02 -10.93
N GLU A 64 -9.02 31.55 -11.58
CA GLU A 64 -8.23 30.78 -12.56
C GLU A 64 -7.45 29.68 -11.90
N ARG A 65 -6.86 29.92 -10.72
CA ARG A 65 -6.12 28.92 -9.94
C ARG A 65 -7.03 27.80 -9.45
N ILE A 66 -8.23 28.15 -8.92
CA ILE A 66 -9.23 27.16 -8.50
C ILE A 66 -9.65 26.29 -9.69
N ASN A 67 -9.95 26.91 -10.85
CA ASN A 67 -10.36 26.19 -12.05
C ASN A 67 -9.26 25.26 -12.58
N PHE A 68 -8.00 25.68 -12.53
CA PHE A 68 -6.87 24.82 -12.89
C PHE A 68 -6.85 23.57 -12.01
N ILE A 69 -6.89 23.76 -10.68
CA ILE A 69 -6.82 22.64 -9.70
C ILE A 69 -8.04 21.74 -9.84
N GLN A 70 -9.25 22.31 -9.99
CA GLN A 70 -10.47 21.52 -10.19
C GLN A 70 -10.38 20.66 -11.45
N THR A 71 -9.94 21.25 -12.56
CA THR A 71 -9.76 20.53 -13.84
C THR A 71 -8.72 19.40 -13.70
N SER A 72 -7.65 19.64 -12.96
CA SER A 72 -6.61 18.66 -12.68
C SER A 72 -7.18 17.49 -11.91
N PHE A 73 -7.94 17.74 -10.84
CA PHE A 73 -8.60 16.71 -10.05
C PHE A 73 -9.60 15.92 -10.89
N ASP A 74 -10.47 16.56 -11.63
CA ASP A 74 -11.49 15.89 -12.45
C ASP A 74 -10.87 14.95 -13.49
N LYS A 75 -9.78 15.36 -14.12
CA LYS A 75 -9.06 14.53 -15.08
C LYS A 75 -8.35 13.34 -14.42
N GLY A 76 -7.94 13.45 -13.16
CA GLY A 76 -7.25 12.40 -12.41
C GLY A 76 -8.18 11.42 -11.70
N GLU A 77 -9.40 11.84 -11.37
CA GLU A 77 -10.31 11.14 -10.47
C GLU A 77 -10.68 9.73 -10.93
N THR A 78 -10.99 9.56 -12.21
CA THR A 78 -11.40 8.25 -12.76
C THR A 78 -10.31 7.20 -12.62
N SER A 79 -9.08 7.54 -12.99
CA SER A 79 -7.94 6.61 -12.87
C SER A 79 -7.59 6.33 -11.42
N ALA A 80 -7.66 7.34 -10.56
CA ALA A 80 -7.43 7.21 -9.12
C ALA A 80 -8.49 6.32 -8.43
N ARG A 81 -9.74 6.47 -8.81
CA ARG A 81 -10.84 5.60 -8.33
C ARG A 81 -10.66 4.16 -8.81
N ALA A 82 -10.43 3.98 -10.10
CA ALA A 82 -10.24 2.66 -10.69
C ALA A 82 -9.09 1.92 -9.99
N TRP A 83 -7.93 2.57 -9.84
CA TRP A 83 -6.79 2.01 -9.14
C TRP A 83 -7.11 1.66 -7.69
N SER A 84 -7.70 2.60 -6.93
CA SER A 84 -8.01 2.42 -5.51
C SER A 84 -8.98 1.26 -5.28
N TYR A 85 -10.08 1.20 -6.05
CA TYR A 85 -11.09 0.14 -5.89
C TYR A 85 -10.58 -1.22 -6.38
N THR A 86 -9.80 -1.26 -7.46
CA THR A 86 -9.20 -2.50 -7.95
C THR A 86 -8.28 -3.10 -6.89
N TRP A 87 -7.37 -2.31 -6.30
CA TRP A 87 -6.47 -2.82 -5.29
C TRP A 87 -7.16 -3.15 -3.97
N THR A 88 -8.14 -2.35 -3.53
CA THR A 88 -8.96 -2.68 -2.35
C THR A 88 -9.71 -3.98 -2.57
N GLY A 89 -10.35 -4.15 -3.72
CA GLY A 89 -11.08 -5.37 -4.09
C GLY A 89 -10.16 -6.59 -4.20
N LEU A 90 -8.99 -6.43 -4.82
CA LEU A 90 -8.01 -7.51 -4.97
C LEU A 90 -7.49 -7.99 -3.59
N TYR A 91 -7.08 -7.07 -2.72
CA TYR A 91 -6.64 -7.43 -1.37
C TYR A 91 -7.76 -8.08 -0.55
N GLY A 92 -9.00 -7.59 -0.67
CA GLY A 92 -10.16 -8.20 -0.03
C GLY A 92 -10.42 -9.63 -0.51
N ALA A 93 -10.40 -9.84 -1.82
CA ALA A 93 -10.58 -11.15 -2.44
C ALA A 93 -9.45 -12.13 -2.07
N LEU A 94 -8.18 -11.68 -2.12
CA LEU A 94 -7.03 -12.49 -1.71
C LEU A 94 -7.11 -12.86 -0.23
N THR A 95 -7.43 -11.91 0.65
CA THR A 95 -7.61 -12.18 2.08
C THR A 95 -8.68 -13.24 2.31
N GLY A 96 -9.85 -13.11 1.66
CA GLY A 96 -10.95 -14.06 1.78
C GLY A 96 -10.58 -15.46 1.26
N LEU A 97 -10.00 -15.54 0.06
CA LEU A 97 -9.60 -16.80 -0.57
C LEU A 97 -8.54 -17.53 0.27
N GLN A 98 -7.49 -16.83 0.67
CA GLN A 98 -6.39 -17.42 1.44
C GLN A 98 -6.81 -17.83 2.86
N THR A 99 -7.73 -17.06 3.48
CA THR A 99 -8.35 -17.45 4.75
C THR A 99 -9.18 -18.72 4.58
N PHE A 100 -10.00 -18.80 3.54
CA PHE A 100 -10.76 -19.99 3.22
C PHE A 100 -9.83 -21.21 3.03
N GLN A 101 -8.78 -21.07 2.21
CA GLN A 101 -7.79 -22.12 2.01
C GLN A 101 -7.12 -22.55 3.33
N ALA A 102 -6.75 -21.59 4.20
CA ALA A 102 -6.16 -21.90 5.51
C ALA A 102 -7.08 -22.70 6.44
N LEU A 103 -8.39 -22.53 6.29
CA LEU A 103 -9.38 -23.29 7.09
C LEU A 103 -9.60 -24.69 6.57
N TYR A 104 -9.62 -24.89 5.25
CA TYR A 104 -10.05 -26.13 4.62
C TYR A 104 -8.89 -27.00 4.09
N THR A 105 -7.71 -26.43 3.80
CA THR A 105 -6.54 -27.19 3.36
C THR A 105 -5.56 -27.43 4.51
N ARG A 106 -5.13 -28.68 4.72
CA ARG A 106 -4.15 -29.00 5.77
C ARG A 106 -2.71 -28.83 5.32
N HIS A 107 -2.43 -29.08 4.04
CA HIS A 107 -1.08 -29.20 3.52
C HIS A 107 -0.33 -27.84 3.55
N ASP A 108 -0.95 -26.76 3.08
CA ASP A 108 -0.32 -25.43 2.95
C ASP A 108 -0.88 -24.39 3.94
N ARG A 109 -1.43 -24.87 5.05
CA ARG A 109 -2.15 -24.02 6.00
C ARG A 109 -1.34 -22.83 6.50
N ALA A 110 -0.07 -23.05 6.85
CA ALA A 110 0.79 -21.98 7.37
C ALA A 110 1.07 -20.93 6.29
N SER A 111 1.35 -21.33 5.05
CA SER A 111 1.54 -20.42 3.92
C SER A 111 0.28 -19.61 3.62
N ASN A 112 -0.89 -20.25 3.64
CA ASN A 112 -2.16 -19.57 3.40
C ASN A 112 -2.48 -18.55 4.51
N ILE A 113 -2.15 -18.84 5.77
CA ILE A 113 -2.28 -17.89 6.88
C ILE A 113 -1.37 -16.68 6.68
N VAL A 114 -0.10 -16.93 6.30
CA VAL A 114 0.86 -15.85 6.03
C VAL A 114 0.37 -14.96 4.89
N ASN A 115 -0.03 -15.55 3.77
CA ASN A 115 -0.51 -14.83 2.61
C ASN A 115 -1.79 -14.04 2.93
N ALA A 116 -2.75 -14.63 3.67
CA ALA A 116 -3.95 -13.95 4.14
C ALA A 116 -3.60 -12.74 5.02
N SER A 117 -2.62 -12.88 5.91
CA SER A 117 -2.16 -11.79 6.78
C SER A 117 -1.53 -10.65 5.99
N GLN A 118 -0.70 -10.95 4.99
CA GLN A 118 -0.11 -9.94 4.10
C GLN A 118 -1.19 -9.20 3.29
N SER A 119 -2.13 -9.92 2.72
CA SER A 119 -3.25 -9.34 1.97
C SER A 119 -4.15 -8.48 2.87
N LEU A 120 -4.39 -8.90 4.11
CA LEU A 120 -5.16 -8.14 5.10
C LEU A 120 -4.46 -6.82 5.48
N VAL A 121 -3.13 -6.83 5.62
CA VAL A 121 -2.35 -5.59 5.85
C VAL A 121 -2.48 -4.66 4.65
N GLY A 122 -2.34 -5.16 3.42
CA GLY A 122 -2.55 -4.37 2.21
C GLY A 122 -3.96 -3.76 2.17
N LEU A 123 -4.99 -4.54 2.48
CA LEU A 123 -6.38 -4.08 2.57
C LEU A 123 -6.54 -2.98 3.63
N ALA A 124 -5.98 -3.19 4.82
CA ALA A 124 -6.06 -2.22 5.91
C ALA A 124 -5.43 -0.88 5.52
N VAL A 125 -4.26 -0.88 4.88
CA VAL A 125 -3.61 0.34 4.37
C VAL A 125 -4.51 1.05 3.38
N MET A 126 -5.11 0.34 2.42
CA MET A 126 -6.02 0.94 1.42
C MET A 126 -7.30 1.55 2.03
N ILE A 127 -7.72 1.07 3.20
CA ILE A 127 -8.91 1.58 3.93
C ILE A 127 -8.53 2.76 4.82
N VAL A 128 -7.42 2.66 5.56
CA VAL A 128 -7.02 3.67 6.56
C VAL A 128 -6.40 4.90 5.90
N ASP A 129 -5.58 4.71 4.87
CA ASP A 129 -4.99 5.80 4.07
C ASP A 129 -5.40 5.65 2.60
N PRO A 130 -6.65 5.98 2.27
CA PRO A 130 -7.16 5.85 0.93
C PRO A 130 -6.46 6.83 -0.02
N PHE A 131 -6.34 6.43 -1.29
CA PHE A 131 -5.75 7.28 -2.32
C PHE A 131 -6.60 8.53 -2.54
N HIS A 132 -6.12 9.68 -2.05
CA HIS A 132 -6.91 10.91 -1.93
C HIS A 132 -7.37 11.48 -3.26
N ALA A 133 -6.59 11.32 -4.32
CA ALA A 133 -6.95 11.80 -5.65
C ALA A 133 -8.30 11.25 -6.17
N ARG A 134 -8.80 10.15 -5.59
CA ARG A 134 -10.09 9.53 -5.96
C ARG A 134 -11.34 10.38 -5.59
N SER A 135 -11.21 11.36 -4.69
CA SER A 135 -12.33 12.17 -4.20
C SER A 135 -12.05 13.68 -4.23
N SER A 136 -10.80 14.09 -4.43
CA SER A 136 -10.39 15.49 -4.32
C SER A 136 -11.23 16.44 -5.17
N GLY A 137 -11.59 16.04 -6.40
CA GLY A 137 -12.44 16.86 -7.29
C GLY A 137 -13.85 17.05 -6.75
N ASN A 138 -14.48 15.96 -6.31
CA ASN A 138 -15.81 16.00 -5.71
C ASN A 138 -15.84 16.82 -4.42
N ASP A 139 -14.81 16.67 -3.58
CA ASP A 139 -14.76 17.36 -2.31
C ASP A 139 -14.51 18.87 -2.50
N LEU A 140 -13.69 19.25 -3.49
CA LEU A 140 -13.48 20.67 -3.83
C LEU A 140 -14.75 21.34 -4.34
N ARG A 141 -15.60 20.64 -5.10
CA ARG A 141 -16.89 21.16 -5.56
C ARG A 141 -17.86 21.49 -4.43
N LYS A 142 -17.76 20.79 -3.30
CA LYS A 142 -18.63 21.03 -2.12
C LYS A 142 -18.26 22.28 -1.33
N ILE A 143 -17.02 22.80 -1.50
CA ILE A 143 -16.60 24.03 -0.82
C ILE A 143 -17.26 25.23 -1.51
N PRO A 144 -18.02 26.08 -0.76
CA PRO A 144 -18.61 27.29 -1.32
C PRO A 144 -17.53 28.27 -1.83
N GLY A 145 -17.92 29.17 -2.67
CA GLY A 145 -17.04 30.19 -3.26
C GLY A 145 -17.83 31.38 -3.76
N ASN A 146 -18.85 31.83 -3.00
CA ASN A 146 -19.76 32.90 -3.38
C ASN A 146 -19.24 34.28 -2.94
N SER A 147 -18.39 34.33 -1.91
CA SER A 147 -17.74 35.58 -1.45
C SER A 147 -16.21 35.49 -1.71
N PRO A 148 -15.52 36.66 -1.71
CA PRO A 148 -14.06 36.68 -1.82
C PRO A 148 -13.36 35.85 -0.75
N GLU A 149 -13.84 35.91 0.46
CA GLU A 149 -13.28 35.12 1.59
C GLU A 149 -13.49 33.60 1.39
N GLU A 150 -14.67 33.21 0.91
CA GLU A 150 -14.94 31.81 0.55
C GLU A 150 -14.08 31.33 -0.60
N GLN A 151 -13.85 32.17 -1.62
CA GLN A 151 -12.98 31.85 -2.75
C GLN A 151 -11.54 31.67 -2.28
N GLN A 152 -11.04 32.54 -1.40
CA GLN A 152 -9.70 32.39 -0.84
C GLN A 152 -9.59 31.10 -0.02
N HIS A 153 -10.58 30.82 0.84
CA HIS A 153 -10.61 29.56 1.61
C HIS A 153 -10.62 28.33 0.69
N LYS A 154 -11.44 28.36 -0.37
CA LYS A 154 -11.52 27.28 -1.36
C LYS A 154 -10.19 27.08 -2.08
N LEU A 155 -9.50 28.15 -2.45
CA LEU A 155 -8.18 28.09 -3.06
C LEU A 155 -7.16 27.43 -2.10
N ASP A 156 -7.13 27.88 -0.85
CA ASP A 156 -6.22 27.33 0.16
C ASP A 156 -6.44 25.83 0.38
N MET A 157 -7.70 25.37 0.37
CA MET A 157 -8.03 23.96 0.46
C MET A 157 -7.61 23.19 -0.79
N ALA A 158 -7.87 23.78 -1.97
CA ALA A 158 -7.50 23.17 -3.24
C ALA A 158 -5.99 22.95 -3.35
N GLU A 159 -5.19 23.97 -2.98
CA GLU A 159 -3.72 23.87 -2.97
C GLU A 159 -3.20 22.83 -2.01
N ARG A 160 -3.74 22.81 -0.77
CA ARG A 160 -3.37 21.76 0.21
C ARG A 160 -3.69 20.36 -0.30
N TRP A 161 -4.82 20.16 -0.96
CA TRP A 161 -5.17 18.84 -1.50
C TRP A 161 -4.35 18.48 -2.73
N LEU A 162 -4.00 19.44 -3.58
CA LEU A 162 -3.11 19.21 -4.70
C LEU A 162 -1.71 18.78 -4.22
N GLU A 163 -1.19 19.45 -3.20
CA GLU A 163 0.09 19.10 -2.56
C GLU A 163 0.03 17.72 -1.86
N ARG A 164 -1.08 17.42 -1.17
CA ARG A 164 -1.28 16.12 -0.54
C ARG A 164 -1.29 14.98 -1.56
N ASN A 165 -2.01 15.15 -2.68
CA ASN A 165 -2.02 14.17 -3.76
C ASN A 165 -0.61 13.96 -4.33
N TYR A 166 0.13 15.05 -4.58
CA TYR A 166 1.54 15.00 -4.99
C TYR A 166 2.39 14.19 -4.01
N LYS A 167 2.31 14.49 -2.71
CA LYS A 167 3.10 13.81 -1.67
C LYS A 167 2.75 12.33 -1.59
N GLN A 168 1.47 11.97 -1.63
CA GLN A 168 1.04 10.58 -1.60
C GLN A 168 1.51 9.80 -2.83
N GLU A 169 1.40 10.36 -4.03
CA GLU A 169 1.90 9.73 -5.25
C GLU A 169 3.42 9.59 -5.25
N LYS A 170 4.15 10.63 -4.84
CA LYS A 170 5.61 10.61 -4.75
C LYS A 170 6.10 9.59 -3.74
N LEU A 171 5.47 9.53 -2.56
CA LEU A 171 5.82 8.56 -1.53
C LEU A 171 5.51 7.13 -1.98
N GLY A 172 4.34 6.91 -2.58
CA GLY A 172 3.92 5.59 -3.07
C GLY A 172 4.87 4.99 -4.11
N ARG A 173 5.58 5.81 -4.87
CA ARG A 173 6.59 5.40 -5.87
C ARG A 173 8.03 5.57 -5.42
N SER A 174 8.24 5.89 -4.16
CA SER A 174 9.57 6.11 -3.62
C SER A 174 10.30 4.80 -3.33
N TRP A 175 11.63 4.84 -3.36
CA TRP A 175 12.48 3.68 -3.05
C TRP A 175 12.15 3.01 -1.69
N PRO A 176 11.86 3.74 -0.60
CA PRO A 176 11.44 3.09 0.66
C PRO A 176 10.20 2.21 0.52
N ASN A 177 9.26 2.56 -0.36
CA ASN A 177 8.06 1.76 -0.57
C ASN A 177 8.34 0.44 -1.30
N HIS A 178 9.25 0.45 -2.29
CA HIS A 178 9.77 -0.77 -2.92
C HIS A 178 10.46 -1.67 -1.90
N LEU A 179 11.34 -1.10 -1.06
CA LEU A 179 12.02 -1.86 0.00
C LEU A 179 11.05 -2.46 1.01
N LEU A 180 10.01 -1.74 1.37
CA LEU A 180 8.97 -2.25 2.28
C LEU A 180 8.26 -3.46 1.69
N GLY A 181 7.85 -3.39 0.42
CA GLY A 181 7.24 -4.53 -0.29
C GLY A 181 8.14 -5.76 -0.33
N ILE A 182 9.43 -5.57 -0.62
CA ILE A 182 10.44 -6.63 -0.61
C ILE A 182 10.60 -7.22 0.80
N ALA A 183 10.74 -6.38 1.82
CA ALA A 183 10.94 -6.83 3.21
C ALA A 183 9.74 -7.64 3.72
N VAL A 184 8.52 -7.16 3.50
CA VAL A 184 7.28 -7.89 3.87
C VAL A 184 7.22 -9.24 3.16
N SER A 185 7.58 -9.29 1.89
CA SER A 185 7.59 -10.54 1.10
C SER A 185 8.62 -11.53 1.61
N ILE A 186 9.83 -11.07 1.96
CA ILE A 186 10.89 -11.94 2.51
C ILE A 186 10.48 -12.48 3.88
N ILE A 187 9.91 -11.66 4.76
CA ILE A 187 9.44 -12.10 6.08
C ILE A 187 8.35 -13.17 5.92
N GLY A 188 7.34 -12.91 5.10
CA GLY A 188 6.27 -13.87 4.86
C GLY A 188 6.76 -15.16 4.23
N GLY A 189 7.63 -15.06 3.22
CA GLY A 189 8.22 -16.22 2.57
C GLY A 189 9.14 -17.02 3.48
N GLY A 190 9.90 -16.37 4.36
CA GLY A 190 10.73 -17.06 5.38
C GLY A 190 9.88 -17.91 6.34
N ILE A 191 8.73 -17.39 6.75
CA ILE A 191 7.78 -18.11 7.58
C ILE A 191 7.17 -19.29 6.81
N ALA A 192 6.77 -19.09 5.55
CA ALA A 192 6.25 -20.13 4.69
C ALA A 192 7.30 -21.22 4.44
N TRP A 193 8.57 -20.85 4.24
CA TRP A 193 9.69 -21.77 4.08
C TRP A 193 9.86 -22.65 5.31
N HIS A 194 9.92 -22.05 6.49
CA HIS A 194 10.10 -22.78 7.74
C HIS A 194 8.99 -23.81 8.00
N ASN A 195 7.76 -23.51 7.63
CA ASN A 195 6.60 -24.36 7.94
C ASN A 195 6.22 -25.34 6.82
N ASN A 196 6.44 -24.97 5.56
CA ASN A 196 5.95 -25.70 4.39
C ASN A 196 7.04 -26.02 3.35
N GLY A 197 8.32 -25.76 3.70
CA GLY A 197 9.47 -26.05 2.83
C GLY A 197 9.81 -24.94 1.83
N SER A 198 10.99 -25.10 1.21
CA SER A 198 11.61 -24.06 0.37
C SER A 198 10.76 -23.62 -0.83
N LYS A 199 10.07 -24.56 -1.48
CA LYS A 199 9.20 -24.25 -2.62
C LYS A 199 8.13 -23.23 -2.26
N ASN A 200 7.42 -23.44 -1.15
CA ASN A 200 6.38 -22.56 -0.67
C ASN A 200 6.93 -21.21 -0.21
N GLY A 201 8.10 -21.20 0.44
CA GLY A 201 8.79 -19.97 0.83
C GLY A 201 9.16 -19.11 -0.37
N ILE A 202 9.81 -19.68 -1.37
CA ILE A 202 10.21 -18.96 -2.59
C ILE A 202 8.97 -18.45 -3.34
N THR A 203 7.94 -19.27 -3.49
CA THR A 203 6.70 -18.85 -4.17
C THR A 203 6.05 -17.67 -3.44
N THR A 204 5.98 -17.69 -2.11
CA THR A 204 5.44 -16.58 -1.31
C THR A 204 6.27 -15.31 -1.47
N ILE A 205 7.61 -15.39 -1.46
CA ILE A 205 8.48 -14.23 -1.72
C ILE A 205 8.19 -13.63 -3.09
N LEU A 206 8.29 -14.44 -4.13
CA LEU A 206 8.16 -13.96 -5.51
C LEU A 206 6.76 -13.40 -5.80
N SER A 207 5.71 -14.06 -5.34
CA SER A 207 4.34 -13.57 -5.53
C SER A 207 4.07 -12.29 -4.73
N GLY A 208 4.54 -12.18 -3.50
CA GLY A 208 4.40 -10.97 -2.68
C GLY A 208 5.14 -9.78 -3.31
N MET A 209 6.38 -9.97 -3.75
CA MET A 209 7.15 -8.95 -4.48
C MET A 209 6.44 -8.53 -5.76
N ALA A 210 5.96 -9.47 -6.57
CA ALA A 210 5.28 -9.17 -7.81
C ALA A 210 4.00 -8.33 -7.56
N VAL A 211 3.18 -8.71 -6.59
CA VAL A 211 1.97 -7.96 -6.22
C VAL A 211 2.33 -6.53 -5.78
N SER A 212 3.32 -6.38 -4.90
CA SER A 212 3.79 -5.08 -4.41
C SER A 212 4.29 -4.19 -5.56
N GLU A 213 5.15 -4.73 -6.43
CA GLU A 213 5.70 -3.97 -7.55
C GLU A 213 4.61 -3.57 -8.55
N VAL A 214 3.69 -4.46 -8.91
CA VAL A 214 2.57 -4.14 -9.80
C VAL A 214 1.69 -3.04 -9.18
N GLN A 215 1.44 -3.08 -7.87
CA GLN A 215 0.70 -2.01 -7.18
C GLN A 215 1.41 -0.66 -7.32
N ILE A 216 2.71 -0.60 -7.06
CA ILE A 216 3.51 0.63 -7.13
C ILE A 216 3.54 1.16 -8.57
N TRP A 217 3.83 0.29 -9.56
CA TRP A 217 3.95 0.70 -10.96
C TRP A 217 2.62 1.12 -11.59
N THR A 218 1.51 0.55 -11.16
CA THR A 218 0.16 0.90 -11.64
C THR A 218 -0.44 2.12 -10.95
N GLN A 219 0.20 2.65 -9.90
CA GLN A 219 -0.29 3.84 -9.19
C GLN A 219 -0.35 5.05 -10.13
N PRO A 220 -1.46 5.80 -10.17
CA PRO A 220 -1.56 7.05 -10.91
C PRO A 220 -0.49 8.07 -10.50
N THR A 221 -0.02 8.86 -11.45
CA THR A 221 1.06 9.86 -11.25
C THR A 221 0.65 11.28 -11.64
N ARG A 222 -0.64 11.46 -11.91
CA ARG A 222 -1.16 12.73 -12.42
C ARG A 222 -1.02 13.85 -11.40
N GLY A 223 -1.23 13.58 -10.12
CA GLY A 223 -1.09 14.59 -9.06
C GLY A 223 0.33 15.16 -8.99
N MET A 224 1.36 14.33 -9.26
CA MET A 224 2.74 14.84 -9.36
C MET A 224 2.93 15.78 -10.54
N SER A 225 2.39 15.45 -11.72
CA SER A 225 2.47 16.28 -12.92
C SER A 225 1.73 17.60 -12.72
N ASP A 226 0.49 17.52 -12.25
CA ASP A 226 -0.39 18.67 -12.09
C ASP A 226 0.13 19.65 -11.01
N TYR A 227 0.67 19.12 -9.90
CA TYR A 227 1.29 19.96 -8.87
C TYR A 227 2.52 20.72 -9.39
N ASN A 228 3.39 20.04 -10.13
CA ASN A 228 4.57 20.67 -10.71
C ASN A 228 4.19 21.74 -11.75
N GLU A 229 3.17 21.47 -12.57
CA GLU A 229 2.64 22.44 -13.53
C GLU A 229 2.02 23.64 -12.83
N TYR A 230 1.21 23.41 -11.77
CA TYR A 230 0.63 24.47 -10.95
C TYR A 230 1.71 25.37 -10.34
N ARG A 231 2.74 24.79 -9.73
CA ARG A 231 3.85 25.55 -9.14
C ARG A 231 4.59 26.37 -10.19
N ARG A 232 4.86 25.81 -11.36
CA ARG A 232 5.51 26.52 -12.44
C ARG A 232 4.68 27.72 -12.93
N LYS A 233 3.36 27.55 -13.04
CA LYS A 233 2.47 28.57 -13.59
C LYS A 233 2.16 29.70 -12.62
N TYR A 234 1.93 29.38 -11.35
CA TYR A 234 1.34 30.32 -10.40
C TYR A 234 2.24 30.69 -9.20
N LYS A 235 3.28 29.92 -8.92
CA LYS A 235 4.18 30.20 -7.78
C LYS A 235 5.61 30.58 -8.20
N GLY A 236 5.77 30.95 -9.48
CA GLY A 236 7.06 31.31 -10.04
C GLY A 236 7.94 30.11 -10.33
N ALA A 237 8.98 30.31 -11.16
CA ALA A 237 9.90 29.24 -11.50
C ALA A 237 10.50 28.67 -10.23
N TYR A 238 10.13 27.44 -9.89
CA TYR A 238 10.88 26.63 -8.95
C TYR A 238 12.32 26.62 -9.46
N ASN A 239 13.24 27.21 -8.69
CA ASN A 239 14.66 27.01 -8.92
C ASN A 239 14.82 25.52 -9.18
N ASN A 240 15.30 25.16 -10.37
CA ASN A 240 15.69 23.81 -10.73
C ASN A 240 16.75 23.33 -9.75
N ILE A 241 16.32 22.93 -8.55
CA ILE A 241 17.08 21.95 -7.82
C ILE A 241 16.86 20.71 -8.65
N SER A 242 17.79 20.47 -9.58
CA SER A 242 17.79 19.24 -10.38
C SER A 242 17.70 18.12 -9.37
N GLU A 243 16.54 17.45 -9.29
CA GLU A 243 16.40 16.27 -8.45
C GLU A 243 17.44 15.28 -8.99
N LYS A 244 18.52 15.09 -8.26
CA LYS A 244 19.51 14.07 -8.57
C LYS A 244 18.75 12.74 -8.66
N LYS A 245 18.52 12.28 -9.88
CA LYS A 245 17.87 10.98 -10.09
C LYS A 245 18.95 9.91 -10.06
N TYR A 246 18.93 9.13 -9.00
CA TYR A 246 19.71 7.91 -8.94
C TYR A 246 18.98 6.83 -9.73
N PHE A 247 19.70 6.13 -10.57
CA PHE A 247 19.17 4.94 -11.24
C PHE A 247 20.12 3.76 -11.05
N ILE A 248 19.53 2.59 -10.97
CA ILE A 248 20.24 1.31 -10.99
C ILE A 248 19.74 0.56 -12.22
N ALA A 249 20.62 0.21 -13.11
CA ALA A 249 20.30 -0.56 -14.29
C ALA A 249 21.14 -1.83 -14.37
N PRO A 250 20.56 -2.98 -14.74
CA PRO A 250 21.34 -4.15 -15.04
C PRO A 250 22.19 -3.92 -16.30
N SER A 251 23.44 -4.35 -16.26
CA SER A 251 24.33 -4.42 -17.44
C SER A 251 24.87 -5.83 -17.61
N LEU A 252 25.43 -6.13 -18.77
CA LEU A 252 25.99 -7.46 -19.08
C LEU A 252 27.07 -7.92 -18.09
N ASN A 253 27.73 -6.98 -17.39
CA ASN A 253 28.83 -7.27 -16.46
C ASN A 253 28.53 -6.87 -15.01
N GLY A 254 27.26 -6.57 -14.64
CA GLY A 254 26.91 -6.18 -13.28
C GLY A 254 25.77 -5.16 -13.20
N LEU A 255 25.80 -4.33 -12.14
CA LEU A 255 24.84 -3.25 -11.91
C LEU A 255 25.52 -1.91 -12.18
N VAL A 256 24.88 -1.06 -12.97
CA VAL A 256 25.27 0.35 -13.14
C VAL A 256 24.45 1.20 -12.21
N VAL A 257 25.12 1.97 -11.36
CA VAL A 257 24.50 3.03 -10.53
C VAL A 257 24.88 4.36 -11.15
N GLY A 258 23.89 5.16 -11.50
CA GLY A 258 24.10 6.48 -12.08
C GLY A 258 23.29 7.57 -11.38
N VAL A 259 23.72 8.82 -11.59
CA VAL A 259 23.03 10.02 -11.14
C VAL A 259 22.83 10.91 -12.36
N THR A 260 21.60 11.30 -12.62
CA THR A 260 21.31 12.36 -13.61
C THR A 260 21.05 13.68 -12.86
N PHE A 261 21.70 14.72 -13.33
CA PHE A 261 21.57 16.08 -12.79
C PHE A 261 20.55 16.88 -13.60
#